data_aabcc44081970045432135b9aa425a67
#
_entry.id   aabcc44081970045432135b9aa425a67
#
_cell.length_a   1.000
_cell.length_b   1.000
_cell.length_c   1.000
_cell.angle_alpha   90.00
_cell.angle_beta   90.00
_cell.angle_gamma   90.00
#
_symmetry.space_group_name_H-M   'P 1'
#
loop_
_entity.id
_entity.type
_entity.pdbx_description
1 polymer ?
#
loop_
_entity_poly.entity_id
_entity_poly.type
_entity_poly.pdbx_seq_one_letter_code
_entity_poly.pdbx_strand_id
1 'polypeptide(L)'
;HMLKLFFQDRREHYAWGAICATDLAYQLSLDRISFAEFGVASGNGLIELEKIALVLEAIYGIQIDVHGFDMGVGLPEIAGYRDLPNLWSKGYFPMDEQKLRSQLKKAELHLGNVSDTIPVFLDSSPSPVAFVAHDLDLYSSTTDAFKLFEDKEDYLLPRVHIYFDDIIGFTYSKFNGERLAIEEFNARNEERKIDQIYRLSFFLGKRTFWDESIYLLHIFDHALYAKNDGLLQISVIQNNNCPLD
;
A
#
# COMPACT_ATOMS: atom_id res chain seq x y z
N HIS A 1 -14.56 -3.00 -14.78
CA HIS A 1 -15.48 -4.16 -14.87
C HIS A 1 -15.02 -5.30 -13.97
N MET A 2 -13.73 -5.61 -13.92
CA MET A 2 -13.09 -6.63 -13.08
C MET A 2 -13.34 -6.40 -11.58
N LEU A 3 -13.20 -5.16 -11.08
CA LEU A 3 -13.53 -4.79 -9.70
C LEU A 3 -14.95 -5.20 -9.29
N LYS A 4 -15.94 -4.95 -10.17
CA LYS A 4 -17.34 -5.31 -9.88
C LYS A 4 -17.62 -6.81 -9.93
N LEU A 5 -16.88 -7.58 -10.73
CA LEU A 5 -17.13 -9.02 -10.90
C LEU A 5 -16.54 -9.85 -9.75
N PHE A 6 -15.40 -9.43 -9.20
CA PHE A 6 -14.64 -10.23 -8.23
C PHE A 6 -14.65 -9.65 -6.81
N PHE A 7 -14.92 -8.34 -6.66
CA PHE A 7 -14.72 -7.63 -5.39
C PHE A 7 -15.95 -6.82 -4.97
N GLN A 8 -17.16 -7.29 -5.29
CA GLN A 8 -18.40 -6.66 -4.82
C GLN A 8 -18.43 -6.62 -3.28
N ASP A 9 -18.60 -5.41 -2.74
CA ASP A 9 -18.78 -5.09 -1.32
C ASP A 9 -17.57 -5.33 -0.39
N ARG A 10 -16.34 -5.43 -0.93
CA ARG A 10 -15.13 -5.67 -0.11
C ARG A 10 -14.01 -4.74 -0.53
N ARG A 11 -13.39 -4.07 0.40
CA ARG A 11 -12.16 -3.25 0.29
C ARG A 11 -11.74 -2.91 -1.16
N GLU A 12 -12.62 -2.22 -1.91
CA GLU A 12 -12.39 -1.84 -3.33
C GLU A 12 -11.04 -1.13 -3.52
N HIS A 13 -10.60 -0.37 -2.52
CA HIS A 13 -9.31 0.33 -2.49
C HIS A 13 -8.12 -0.63 -2.53
N TYR A 14 -8.14 -1.72 -1.75
CA TYR A 14 -7.11 -2.76 -1.81
C TYR A 14 -7.11 -3.45 -3.17
N ALA A 15 -8.28 -3.86 -3.63
CA ALA A 15 -8.41 -4.52 -4.91
C ALA A 15 -7.92 -3.65 -6.07
N TRP A 16 -8.23 -2.36 -6.06
CA TRP A 16 -7.80 -1.44 -7.11
C TRP A 16 -6.28 -1.31 -7.16
N GLY A 17 -5.64 -1.02 -6.01
CA GLY A 17 -4.19 -0.89 -5.93
C GLY A 17 -3.46 -2.19 -6.28
N ALA A 18 -3.94 -3.33 -5.77
CA ALA A 18 -3.38 -4.65 -6.04
C ALA A 18 -3.49 -5.05 -7.53
N ILE A 19 -4.62 -4.75 -8.19
CA ILE A 19 -4.80 -4.99 -9.63
C ILE A 19 -3.80 -4.16 -10.44
N CYS A 20 -3.69 -2.85 -10.15
CA CYS A 20 -2.76 -1.98 -10.87
C CYS A 20 -1.30 -2.42 -10.66
N ALA A 21 -0.94 -2.82 -9.45
CA ALA A 21 0.40 -3.32 -9.12
C ALA A 21 0.72 -4.64 -9.84
N THR A 22 -0.24 -5.58 -9.89
CA THR A 22 -0.06 -6.86 -10.58
C THR A 22 0.00 -6.67 -12.09
N ASP A 23 -0.81 -5.77 -12.65
CA ASP A 23 -0.77 -5.44 -14.08
C ASP A 23 0.59 -4.86 -14.46
N LEU A 24 1.13 -3.94 -13.67
CA LEU A 24 2.48 -3.41 -13.87
C LEU A 24 3.53 -4.53 -13.83
N ALA A 25 3.49 -5.42 -12.85
CA ALA A 25 4.42 -6.54 -12.73
C ALA A 25 4.35 -7.47 -13.97
N TYR A 26 3.13 -7.74 -14.45
CA TYR A 26 2.91 -8.52 -15.67
C TYR A 26 3.53 -7.85 -16.91
N GLN A 27 3.34 -6.53 -17.07
CA GLN A 27 3.93 -5.76 -18.16
C GLN A 27 5.47 -5.74 -18.11
N LEU A 28 6.03 -5.78 -16.90
CA LEU A 28 7.48 -5.85 -16.68
C LEU A 28 8.03 -7.27 -16.81
N SER A 29 7.17 -8.27 -17.06
CA SER A 29 7.54 -9.69 -17.17
C SER A 29 8.14 -10.27 -15.90
N LEU A 30 7.62 -9.84 -14.74
CA LEU A 30 7.95 -10.40 -13.44
C LEU A 30 7.02 -11.58 -13.16
N ASP A 31 7.57 -12.62 -12.56
CA ASP A 31 6.85 -13.85 -12.22
C ASP A 31 6.46 -13.92 -10.72
N ARG A 32 7.01 -13.01 -9.91
CA ARG A 32 6.75 -12.96 -8.47
C ARG A 32 6.85 -11.53 -7.93
N ILE A 33 5.90 -11.15 -7.05
CA ILE A 33 5.84 -9.87 -6.35
C ILE A 33 5.34 -10.04 -4.91
N SER A 34 5.45 -8.99 -4.11
CA SER A 34 4.91 -8.94 -2.74
C SER A 34 3.84 -7.86 -2.59
N PHE A 35 2.83 -8.15 -1.77
CA PHE A 35 1.91 -7.17 -1.18
C PHE A 35 2.18 -7.05 0.31
N ALA A 36 2.13 -5.85 0.85
CA ALA A 36 2.31 -5.58 2.26
C ALA A 36 1.13 -4.83 2.87
N GLU A 37 0.77 -5.15 4.11
CA GLU A 37 -0.14 -4.36 4.94
C GLU A 37 0.60 -3.94 6.20
N PHE A 38 0.68 -2.65 6.45
CA PHE A 38 1.17 -2.07 7.69
C PHE A 38 -0.03 -1.65 8.54
N GLY A 39 -0.10 -2.17 9.80
CA GLY A 39 -1.27 -2.03 10.66
C GLY A 39 -2.34 -3.08 10.36
N VAL A 40 -2.17 -4.27 10.91
CA VAL A 40 -3.04 -5.43 10.65
C VAL A 40 -4.21 -5.50 11.64
N ALA A 41 -3.97 -5.11 12.89
CA ALA A 41 -4.97 -5.12 13.98
C ALA A 41 -5.80 -6.42 14.04
N SER A 42 -7.12 -6.34 13.78
CA SER A 42 -8.01 -7.51 13.77
C SER A 42 -7.82 -8.46 12.58
N GLY A 43 -7.01 -8.11 11.59
CA GLY A 43 -6.67 -8.92 10.42
C GLY A 43 -7.65 -8.88 9.26
N ASN A 44 -8.72 -8.08 9.33
CA ASN A 44 -9.72 -8.03 8.27
C ASN A 44 -9.13 -7.57 6.92
N GLY A 45 -8.17 -6.65 6.95
CA GLY A 45 -7.45 -6.17 5.79
C GLY A 45 -6.56 -7.24 5.19
N LEU A 46 -5.70 -7.86 6.00
CA LEU A 46 -4.75 -8.88 5.57
C LEU A 46 -5.43 -10.11 5.00
N ILE A 47 -6.52 -10.57 5.62
CA ILE A 47 -7.33 -11.69 5.13
C ILE A 47 -7.93 -11.35 3.74
N GLU A 48 -8.39 -10.13 3.55
CA GLU A 48 -8.95 -9.72 2.26
C GLU A 48 -7.85 -9.54 1.21
N LEU A 49 -6.70 -8.97 1.58
CA LEU A 49 -5.53 -8.84 0.71
C LEU A 49 -5.03 -10.21 0.22
N GLU A 50 -5.00 -11.20 1.11
CA GLU A 50 -4.66 -12.58 0.76
C GLU A 50 -5.64 -13.16 -0.28
N LYS A 51 -6.94 -12.94 -0.13
CA LYS A 51 -7.94 -13.41 -1.10
C LYS A 51 -7.79 -12.70 -2.45
N ILE A 52 -7.51 -11.39 -2.44
CA ILE A 52 -7.23 -10.61 -3.64
C ILE A 52 -6.01 -11.18 -4.35
N ALA A 53 -4.92 -11.45 -3.62
CA ALA A 53 -3.70 -12.04 -4.16
C ALA A 53 -3.97 -13.38 -4.85
N LEU A 54 -4.71 -14.30 -4.21
CA LEU A 54 -5.06 -15.60 -4.79
C LEU A 54 -5.86 -15.48 -6.11
N VAL A 55 -6.76 -14.51 -6.20
CA VAL A 55 -7.51 -14.26 -7.44
C VAL A 55 -6.60 -13.72 -8.53
N LEU A 56 -5.71 -12.79 -8.20
CA LEU A 56 -4.78 -12.18 -9.15
C LEU A 56 -3.72 -13.18 -9.62
N GLU A 57 -3.21 -14.06 -8.76
CA GLU A 57 -2.35 -15.19 -9.13
C GLU A 57 -3.00 -16.05 -10.21
N ALA A 58 -4.28 -16.39 -10.03
CA ALA A 58 -5.02 -17.22 -10.98
C ALA A 58 -5.25 -16.52 -12.33
N ILE A 59 -5.37 -15.19 -12.35
CA ILE A 59 -5.62 -14.41 -13.55
C ILE A 59 -4.34 -14.12 -14.34
N TYR A 60 -3.27 -13.68 -13.63
CA TYR A 60 -2.05 -13.18 -14.24
C TYR A 60 -0.94 -14.25 -14.36
N GLY A 61 -1.03 -15.35 -13.61
CA GLY A 61 0.03 -16.35 -13.52
C GLY A 61 1.29 -15.88 -12.78
N ILE A 62 1.18 -14.79 -12.00
CA ILE A 62 2.25 -14.22 -11.18
C ILE A 62 2.08 -14.71 -9.75
N GLN A 63 3.15 -15.16 -9.10
CA GLN A 63 3.13 -15.50 -7.68
C GLN A 63 3.11 -14.22 -6.84
N ILE A 64 2.25 -14.15 -5.81
CA ILE A 64 2.09 -12.97 -4.96
C ILE A 64 2.28 -13.36 -3.49
N ASP A 65 3.38 -12.94 -2.88
CA ASP A 65 3.58 -13.08 -1.45
C ASP A 65 2.79 -12.00 -0.70
N VAL A 66 2.25 -12.32 0.47
CA VAL A 66 1.45 -11.38 1.26
C VAL A 66 2.06 -11.27 2.65
N HIS A 67 2.35 -10.05 3.08
CA HIS A 67 3.02 -9.74 4.35
C HIS A 67 2.19 -8.76 5.17
N GLY A 68 1.98 -9.05 6.44
CA GLY A 68 1.35 -8.14 7.38
C GLY A 68 2.34 -7.74 8.48
N PHE A 69 2.44 -6.44 8.75
CA PHE A 69 3.30 -5.86 9.79
C PHE A 69 2.45 -5.23 10.87
N ASP A 70 2.65 -5.61 12.12
CA ASP A 70 1.87 -5.10 13.25
C ASP A 70 2.63 -5.25 14.56
N MET A 71 2.38 -4.35 15.50
CA MET A 71 2.94 -4.47 16.85
C MET A 71 2.39 -5.69 17.62
N GLY A 72 1.19 -6.17 17.27
CA GLY A 72 0.47 -7.27 17.92
C GLY A 72 -0.22 -6.89 19.22
N VAL A 73 0.30 -5.92 19.95
CA VAL A 73 -0.21 -5.47 21.26
C VAL A 73 -0.94 -4.13 21.20
N GLY A 74 -1.25 -3.65 19.98
CA GLY A 74 -1.87 -2.36 19.71
C GLY A 74 -0.85 -1.25 19.54
N LEU A 75 -1.32 0.02 19.37
CA LEU A 75 -0.49 1.17 19.06
C LEU A 75 0.65 1.34 20.07
N PRO A 76 1.86 1.72 19.61
CA PRO A 76 3.00 2.00 20.47
C PRO A 76 2.80 3.28 21.31
N GLU A 77 3.85 3.74 21.98
CA GLU A 77 3.85 5.01 22.73
C GLU A 77 3.68 6.18 21.76
N ILE A 78 2.84 7.14 22.13
CA ILE A 78 2.60 8.36 21.35
C ILE A 78 3.75 9.35 21.56
N ALA A 79 4.47 9.68 20.50
CA ALA A 79 5.72 10.44 20.55
C ALA A 79 5.54 11.97 20.46
N GLY A 80 4.35 12.50 20.63
CA GLY A 80 4.07 13.94 20.62
C GLY A 80 3.00 14.36 19.61
N TYR A 81 2.90 15.67 19.31
CA TYR A 81 1.79 16.21 18.54
C TYR A 81 1.67 15.63 17.10
N ARG A 82 2.78 15.18 16.54
CA ARG A 82 2.81 14.61 15.19
C ARG A 82 2.03 13.30 15.09
N ASP A 83 1.98 12.54 16.21
CA ASP A 83 1.25 11.27 16.33
C ASP A 83 -0.22 11.46 16.74
N LEU A 84 -0.75 12.68 16.67
CA LEU A 84 -2.16 12.97 16.93
C LEU A 84 -2.66 12.46 18.32
N PRO A 85 -2.06 12.89 19.44
CA PRO A 85 -2.44 12.44 20.80
C PRO A 85 -3.87 12.79 21.21
N ASN A 86 -4.56 13.60 20.40
CA ASN A 86 -5.99 13.92 20.55
C ASN A 86 -6.90 12.84 19.95
N LEU A 87 -6.37 11.93 19.09
CA LEU A 87 -7.08 10.83 18.47
C LEU A 87 -6.63 9.49 19.03
N TRP A 88 -5.33 9.30 19.17
CA TRP A 88 -4.71 8.01 19.39
C TRP A 88 -4.18 7.84 20.80
N SER A 89 -4.23 6.61 21.29
CA SER A 89 -3.66 6.24 22.59
C SER A 89 -2.95 4.90 22.50
N LYS A 90 -1.86 4.75 23.26
CA LYS A 90 -1.14 3.50 23.38
C LYS A 90 -2.07 2.32 23.65
N GLY A 91 -1.86 1.21 22.97
CA GLY A 91 -2.59 -0.03 23.13
C GLY A 91 -3.95 -0.09 22.41
N TYR A 92 -4.33 0.92 21.64
CA TYR A 92 -5.49 0.81 20.74
C TYR A 92 -5.26 -0.26 19.70
N PHE A 93 -6.32 -0.96 19.28
CA PHE A 93 -6.32 -2.00 18.23
C PHE A 93 -5.45 -3.23 18.53
N PRO A 94 -5.55 -3.86 19.73
CA PRO A 94 -4.78 -5.07 20.01
C PRO A 94 -5.21 -6.22 19.10
N MET A 95 -4.25 -7.06 18.67
CA MET A 95 -4.46 -8.22 17.81
C MET A 95 -4.83 -9.46 18.66
N ASP A 96 -5.75 -10.26 18.17
CA ASP A 96 -5.88 -11.67 18.56
C ASP A 96 -5.07 -12.52 17.57
N GLU A 97 -3.76 -12.64 17.84
CA GLU A 97 -2.81 -13.33 16.96
C GLU A 97 -3.23 -14.76 16.66
N GLN A 98 -3.64 -15.54 17.69
CA GLN A 98 -4.00 -16.96 17.51
C GLN A 98 -5.19 -17.09 16.57
N LYS A 99 -6.22 -16.27 16.77
CA LYS A 99 -7.39 -16.24 15.91
C LYS A 99 -7.03 -15.86 14.48
N LEU A 100 -6.23 -14.79 14.31
CA LEU A 100 -5.82 -14.31 12.99
C LEU A 100 -5.02 -15.40 12.24
N ARG A 101 -3.99 -15.98 12.86
CA ARG A 101 -3.19 -17.05 12.23
C ARG A 101 -4.03 -18.25 11.80
N SER A 102 -5.11 -18.57 12.53
CA SER A 102 -6.02 -19.66 12.13
C SER A 102 -6.85 -19.36 10.88
N GLN A 103 -6.96 -18.09 10.48
CA GLN A 103 -7.73 -17.64 9.32
C GLN A 103 -6.87 -17.38 8.08
N LEU A 104 -5.58 -17.12 8.27
CA LEU A 104 -4.62 -16.92 7.19
C LEU A 104 -4.26 -18.25 6.52
N LYS A 105 -4.06 -18.22 5.20
CA LYS A 105 -3.67 -19.42 4.41
C LYS A 105 -2.21 -19.35 3.96
N LYS A 106 -1.74 -18.17 3.61
CA LYS A 106 -0.40 -17.95 3.05
C LYS A 106 0.27 -16.65 3.53
N ALA A 107 -0.51 -15.69 4.03
CA ALA A 107 0.05 -14.42 4.49
C ALA A 107 0.95 -14.62 5.71
N GLU A 108 2.10 -13.96 5.69
CA GLU A 108 3.09 -13.96 6.76
C GLU A 108 2.89 -12.76 7.68
N LEU A 109 2.93 -12.98 9.01
CA LEU A 109 2.84 -11.95 10.02
C LEU A 109 4.24 -11.64 10.59
N HIS A 110 4.65 -10.38 10.48
CA HIS A 110 5.85 -9.80 11.06
C HIS A 110 5.44 -8.98 12.29
N LEU A 111 5.56 -9.58 13.48
CA LEU A 111 5.12 -8.97 14.72
C LEU A 111 6.26 -8.25 15.44
N GLY A 112 6.01 -7.02 15.85
CA GLY A 112 6.94 -6.13 16.53
C GLY A 112 6.90 -4.72 15.95
N ASN A 113 7.79 -3.87 16.45
CA ASN A 113 7.91 -2.51 15.91
C ASN A 113 8.36 -2.58 14.44
N VAL A 114 7.74 -1.80 13.58
CA VAL A 114 8.09 -1.75 12.14
C VAL A 114 9.56 -1.36 11.92
N SER A 115 10.14 -0.55 12.81
CA SER A 115 11.58 -0.23 12.78
C SER A 115 12.49 -1.46 12.91
N ASP A 116 12.02 -2.51 13.56
CA ASP A 116 12.77 -3.74 13.81
C ASP A 116 12.40 -4.84 12.79
N THR A 117 11.13 -4.91 12.38
CA THR A 117 10.64 -5.96 11.50
C THR A 117 10.98 -5.72 10.03
N ILE A 118 11.06 -4.47 9.56
CA ILE A 118 11.45 -4.15 8.18
C ILE A 118 12.87 -4.60 7.85
N PRO A 119 13.92 -4.32 8.65
CA PRO A 119 15.24 -4.83 8.37
C PRO A 119 15.30 -6.36 8.26
N VAL A 120 14.60 -7.08 9.15
CA VAL A 120 14.53 -8.56 9.10
C VAL A 120 13.84 -9.04 7.82
N PHE A 121 12.77 -8.37 7.41
CA PHE A 121 12.07 -8.66 6.16
C PHE A 121 12.98 -8.46 4.94
N LEU A 122 13.71 -7.35 4.88
CA LEU A 122 14.64 -7.04 3.80
C LEU A 122 15.82 -8.02 3.74
N ASP A 123 16.35 -8.44 4.89
CA ASP A 123 17.39 -9.45 4.99
C ASP A 123 16.97 -10.83 4.45
N SER A 124 15.66 -11.10 4.42
CA SER A 124 15.12 -12.32 3.80
C SER A 124 15.14 -12.32 2.26
N SER A 125 15.54 -11.20 1.65
CA SER A 125 15.52 -10.98 0.19
C SER A 125 14.12 -11.21 -0.42
N PRO A 126 13.13 -10.42 -0.02
CA PRO A 126 11.75 -10.58 -0.48
C PRO A 126 11.61 -10.35 -2.00
N SER A 127 10.55 -10.87 -2.57
CA SER A 127 10.14 -10.48 -3.91
C SER A 127 9.72 -8.99 -3.94
N PRO A 128 9.84 -8.30 -5.10
CA PRO A 128 9.57 -6.87 -5.16
C PRO A 128 8.20 -6.48 -4.63
N VAL A 129 8.15 -5.55 -3.68
CA VAL A 129 6.90 -5.01 -3.14
C VAL A 129 6.23 -4.14 -4.21
N ALA A 130 4.99 -4.48 -4.53
CA ALA A 130 4.21 -3.88 -5.61
C ALA A 130 3.02 -3.07 -5.10
N PHE A 131 2.41 -3.51 -4.01
CA PHE A 131 1.28 -2.85 -3.36
C PHE A 131 1.48 -2.78 -1.85
N VAL A 132 1.13 -1.65 -1.26
CA VAL A 132 1.15 -1.42 0.19
C VAL A 132 -0.20 -0.87 0.63
N ALA A 133 -0.83 -1.53 1.60
CA ALA A 133 -1.90 -0.94 2.40
C ALA A 133 -1.26 -0.38 3.68
N HIS A 134 -1.34 0.94 3.89
CA HIS A 134 -0.72 1.65 4.99
C HIS A 134 -1.79 2.17 5.93
N ASP A 135 -1.80 1.66 7.17
CA ASP A 135 -2.83 1.92 8.19
C ASP A 135 -2.15 1.84 9.58
N LEU A 136 -1.22 2.78 9.82
CA LEU A 136 -0.39 2.80 11.05
C LEU A 136 -0.78 3.90 12.03
N ASP A 137 -1.78 4.73 11.68
CA ASP A 137 -2.31 5.81 12.51
C ASP A 137 -1.30 6.91 12.88
N LEU A 138 -0.05 6.55 13.17
CA LEU A 138 0.96 7.42 13.77
C LEU A 138 1.99 7.88 12.74
N TYR A 139 2.37 9.15 12.82
CA TYR A 139 3.50 9.72 12.07
C TYR A 139 4.80 8.94 12.32
N SER A 140 5.11 8.64 13.60
CA SER A 140 6.33 7.94 13.97
C SER A 140 6.44 6.56 13.34
N SER A 141 5.37 5.76 13.42
CA SER A 141 5.31 4.42 12.81
C SER A 141 5.37 4.49 11.28
N THR A 142 4.69 5.48 10.67
CA THR A 142 4.75 5.74 9.22
C THR A 142 6.16 6.08 8.74
N THR A 143 6.86 6.94 9.49
CA THR A 143 8.26 7.30 9.17
C THR A 143 9.17 6.08 9.24
N ASP A 144 8.96 5.19 10.21
CA ASP A 144 9.72 3.94 10.31
C ASP A 144 9.37 2.97 9.17
N ALA A 145 8.10 2.85 8.78
CA ALA A 145 7.68 2.01 7.65
C ALA A 145 8.26 2.48 6.31
N PHE A 146 8.46 3.79 6.14
CA PHE A 146 9.03 4.35 4.91
C PHE A 146 10.50 3.99 4.68
N LYS A 147 11.20 3.42 5.67
CA LYS A 147 12.53 2.80 5.47
C LYS A 147 12.49 1.68 4.43
N LEU A 148 11.37 0.98 4.28
CA LEU A 148 11.16 0.03 3.18
C LEU A 148 11.35 0.70 1.82
N PHE A 149 10.90 1.93 1.66
CA PHE A 149 10.95 2.67 0.39
C PHE A 149 12.32 3.31 0.12
N GLU A 150 13.22 3.33 1.10
CA GLU A 150 14.57 3.87 1.01
C GLU A 150 15.63 2.79 0.75
N ASP A 151 15.26 1.52 0.74
CA ASP A 151 16.16 0.37 0.54
C ASP A 151 16.44 0.12 -0.96
N LYS A 152 17.06 -1.02 -1.27
CA LYS A 152 17.46 -1.40 -2.62
C LYS A 152 16.28 -1.41 -3.58
N GLU A 153 16.51 -0.93 -4.80
CA GLU A 153 15.50 -0.90 -5.85
C GLU A 153 14.96 -2.30 -6.19
N ASP A 154 15.76 -3.35 -6.06
CA ASP A 154 15.37 -4.74 -6.36
C ASP A 154 14.22 -5.26 -5.47
N TYR A 155 13.98 -4.64 -4.31
CA TYR A 155 12.91 -5.02 -3.39
C TYR A 155 11.60 -4.27 -3.62
N LEU A 156 11.55 -3.43 -4.63
CA LEU A 156 10.39 -2.59 -4.95
C LEU A 156 10.07 -2.66 -6.44
N LEU A 157 8.82 -2.46 -6.82
CA LEU A 157 8.51 -2.13 -8.21
C LEU A 157 8.93 -0.68 -8.50
N PRO A 158 9.19 -0.33 -9.77
CA PRO A 158 9.55 1.06 -10.15
C PRO A 158 8.46 2.07 -9.80
N ARG A 159 7.24 1.59 -9.62
CA ARG A 159 6.07 2.32 -9.12
C ARG A 159 5.32 1.42 -8.16
N VAL A 160 5.27 1.78 -6.87
CA VAL A 160 4.55 1.02 -5.85
C VAL A 160 3.21 1.71 -5.59
N HIS A 161 2.12 0.99 -5.73
CA HIS A 161 0.79 1.49 -5.40
C HIS A 161 0.60 1.43 -3.88
N ILE A 162 0.13 2.55 -3.29
CA ILE A 162 -0.06 2.66 -1.84
C ILE A 162 -1.48 3.15 -1.56
N TYR A 163 -2.16 2.47 -0.66
CA TYR A 163 -3.35 2.99 0.00
C TYR A 163 -2.96 3.51 1.38
N PHE A 164 -3.33 4.73 1.70
CA PHE A 164 -3.21 5.32 3.03
C PHE A 164 -4.58 5.47 3.67
N ASP A 165 -4.77 4.93 4.88
CA ASP A 165 -6.05 4.99 5.60
C ASP A 165 -6.24 6.34 6.29
N ASP A 166 -5.21 6.85 6.96
CA ASP A 166 -5.25 8.03 7.83
C ASP A 166 -4.87 9.33 7.12
N ILE A 167 -5.32 9.48 5.88
CA ILE A 167 -5.07 10.67 5.03
C ILE A 167 -6.25 11.66 5.06
N ILE A 168 -7.48 11.16 5.24
CA ILE A 168 -8.70 11.93 5.13
C ILE A 168 -9.37 12.03 6.49
N GLY A 169 -9.55 13.25 6.99
CA GLY A 169 -10.22 13.51 8.27
C GLY A 169 -10.03 14.93 8.74
N PHE A 170 -10.81 15.36 9.72
CA PHE A 170 -10.86 16.75 10.18
C PHE A 170 -9.56 17.24 10.86
N THR A 171 -8.79 16.32 11.46
CA THR A 171 -7.56 16.65 12.19
C THR A 171 -6.29 16.30 11.45
N TYR A 172 -6.39 15.53 10.35
CA TYR A 172 -5.26 15.19 9.51
C TYR A 172 -4.81 16.38 8.67
N SER A 173 -3.51 16.61 8.63
CA SER A 173 -2.94 17.75 7.92
C SER A 173 -1.51 17.44 7.44
N LYS A 174 -0.93 18.33 6.64
CA LYS A 174 0.49 18.26 6.25
C LYS A 174 1.48 18.43 7.41
N PHE A 175 0.99 18.64 8.62
CA PHE A 175 1.80 18.92 9.82
C PHE A 175 1.72 17.82 10.87
N ASN A 176 1.01 16.72 10.59
CA ASN A 176 0.84 15.57 11.47
C ASN A 176 0.51 14.29 10.69
N GLY A 177 0.55 13.15 11.36
CA GLY A 177 0.17 11.83 10.82
C GLY A 177 0.91 11.45 9.55
N GLU A 178 0.27 10.60 8.75
CA GLU A 178 0.80 10.07 7.50
C GLU A 178 1.14 11.17 6.48
N ARG A 179 0.35 12.26 6.43
CA ARG A 179 0.59 13.36 5.48
C ARG A 179 1.89 14.10 5.77
N LEU A 180 2.24 14.32 7.03
CA LEU A 180 3.54 14.91 7.40
C LEU A 180 4.68 13.96 7.02
N ALA A 181 4.53 12.66 7.29
CA ALA A 181 5.56 11.67 6.94
C ALA A 181 5.83 11.65 5.43
N ILE A 182 4.79 11.74 4.59
CA ILE A 182 4.91 11.85 3.12
C ILE A 182 5.66 13.13 2.71
N GLU A 183 5.29 14.29 3.28
CA GLU A 183 5.95 15.57 2.96
C GLU A 183 7.44 15.53 3.32
N GLU A 184 7.79 14.98 4.50
CA GLU A 184 9.18 14.86 4.94
C GLU A 184 9.96 13.81 4.13
N PHE A 185 9.33 12.67 3.77
CA PHE A 185 9.92 11.68 2.86
C PHE A 185 10.27 12.33 1.53
N ASN A 186 9.32 13.04 0.93
CA ASN A 186 9.52 13.71 -0.35
C ASN A 186 10.58 14.81 -0.29
N ALA A 187 10.72 15.50 0.85
CA ALA A 187 11.71 16.55 1.03
C ALA A 187 13.15 16.02 1.10
N ARG A 188 13.34 14.81 1.71
CA ARG A 188 14.70 14.24 1.90
C ARG A 188 15.15 13.31 0.77
N ASN A 189 14.25 12.84 -0.08
CA ASN A 189 14.57 11.95 -1.20
C ASN A 189 14.46 12.71 -2.54
N GLU A 190 15.47 12.63 -3.40
CA GLU A 190 15.43 13.24 -4.73
C GLU A 190 14.76 12.33 -5.76
N GLU A 191 15.16 11.05 -5.79
CA GLU A 191 14.77 10.09 -6.83
C GLU A 191 13.56 9.24 -6.43
N ARG A 192 13.06 9.37 -5.20
CA ARG A 192 11.89 8.63 -4.69
C ARG A 192 10.86 9.61 -4.18
N LYS A 193 9.65 9.54 -4.75
CA LYS A 193 8.57 10.48 -4.43
C LYS A 193 7.24 9.75 -4.27
N ILE A 194 6.52 10.09 -3.22
CA ILE A 194 5.16 9.61 -2.98
C ILE A 194 4.20 10.74 -3.33
N ASP A 195 3.29 10.49 -4.27
CA ASP A 195 2.26 11.46 -4.63
C ASP A 195 0.90 10.81 -4.81
N GLN A 196 -0.15 11.58 -4.55
CA GLN A 196 -1.53 11.14 -4.74
C GLN A 196 -1.82 10.91 -6.22
N ILE A 197 -2.57 9.85 -6.55
CA ILE A 197 -3.07 9.68 -7.92
C ILE A 197 -4.15 10.73 -8.18
N TYR A 198 -3.77 11.77 -8.88
CA TYR A 198 -4.61 12.94 -9.11
C TYR A 198 -5.87 12.62 -9.92
N ARG A 199 -7.02 13.04 -9.41
CA ARG A 199 -8.34 12.83 -10.05
C ARG A 199 -8.71 11.37 -10.30
N LEU A 200 -8.36 10.47 -9.39
CA LEU A 200 -8.71 9.05 -9.52
C LEU A 200 -10.22 8.83 -9.74
N SER A 201 -11.08 9.61 -9.08
CA SER A 201 -12.54 9.56 -9.27
C SER A 201 -12.98 9.75 -10.74
N PHE A 202 -12.25 10.56 -11.52
CA PHE A 202 -12.52 10.75 -12.95
C PHE A 202 -12.29 9.46 -13.74
N PHE A 203 -11.21 8.73 -13.45
CA PHE A 203 -10.91 7.44 -14.09
C PHE A 203 -11.84 6.33 -13.63
N LEU A 204 -12.30 6.38 -12.37
CA LEU A 204 -13.27 5.44 -11.82
C LEU A 204 -14.69 5.70 -12.35
N GLY A 205 -14.97 6.89 -12.90
CA GLY A 205 -16.30 7.33 -13.31
C GLY A 205 -17.28 7.55 -12.13
N LYS A 206 -16.77 7.56 -10.90
CA LYS A 206 -17.53 7.80 -9.66
C LYS A 206 -16.62 8.32 -8.55
N ARG A 207 -17.15 9.11 -7.62
CA ARG A 207 -16.50 9.37 -6.34
C ARG A 207 -16.65 8.17 -5.40
N THR A 208 -15.61 7.90 -4.66
CA THR A 208 -15.57 6.88 -3.61
C THR A 208 -15.05 7.53 -2.33
N PHE A 209 -15.16 6.87 -1.18
CA PHE A 209 -14.57 7.39 0.06
C PHE A 209 -13.03 7.27 0.08
N TRP A 210 -12.46 6.49 -0.84
CA TRP A 210 -11.04 6.17 -0.91
C TRP A 210 -10.31 6.74 -2.12
N ASP A 211 -10.99 7.46 -3.03
CA ASP A 211 -10.38 7.98 -4.26
C ASP A 211 -9.30 9.06 -4.01
N GLU A 212 -9.26 9.61 -2.80
CA GLU A 212 -8.21 10.52 -2.35
C GLU A 212 -7.12 9.86 -1.47
N SER A 213 -7.26 8.56 -1.19
CA SER A 213 -6.35 7.77 -0.34
C SER A 213 -5.36 6.90 -1.14
N ILE A 214 -5.40 6.95 -2.48
CA ILE A 214 -4.51 6.17 -3.33
C ILE A 214 -3.35 7.01 -3.82
N TYR A 215 -2.16 6.52 -3.56
CA TYR A 215 -0.88 7.15 -3.87
C TYR A 215 0.00 6.23 -4.71
N LEU A 216 1.03 6.82 -5.30
CA LEU A 216 2.05 6.11 -6.04
C LEU A 216 3.42 6.55 -5.54
N LEU A 217 4.24 5.60 -5.10
CA LEU A 217 5.65 5.82 -4.91
C LEU A 217 6.34 5.67 -6.27
N HIS A 218 6.99 6.71 -6.73
CA HIS A 218 7.86 6.69 -7.90
C HIS A 218 9.31 6.46 -7.46
N ILE A 219 10.02 5.55 -8.13
CA ILE A 219 11.44 5.29 -7.96
C ILE A 219 12.11 5.62 -9.30
N PHE A 220 12.45 6.89 -9.49
CA PHE A 220 12.89 7.42 -10.80
C PHE A 220 14.24 6.86 -11.25
N ASP A 221 15.10 6.45 -10.32
CA ASP A 221 16.38 5.79 -10.55
C ASP A 221 16.28 4.28 -10.78
N HIS A 222 15.08 3.68 -10.65
CA HIS A 222 14.88 2.24 -10.85
C HIS A 222 15.16 1.81 -12.30
N ALA A 223 15.95 0.74 -12.50
CA ALA A 223 16.34 0.24 -13.82
C ALA A 223 15.16 -0.05 -14.77
N LEU A 224 13.99 -0.41 -14.22
CA LEU A 224 12.78 -0.71 -14.97
C LEU A 224 11.82 0.50 -15.10
N TYR A 225 12.14 1.66 -14.53
CA TYR A 225 11.21 2.79 -14.49
C TYR A 225 10.77 3.26 -15.88
N ALA A 226 11.71 3.30 -16.83
CA ALA A 226 11.48 3.74 -18.21
C ALA A 226 10.90 2.65 -19.12
N LYS A 227 10.77 1.41 -18.64
CA LYS A 227 10.10 0.37 -19.44
C LYS A 227 8.62 0.72 -19.59
N ASN A 228 8.12 0.55 -20.83
CA ASN A 228 6.74 0.85 -21.19
C ASN A 228 5.79 -0.14 -20.51
N ASP A 229 4.87 0.37 -19.71
CA ASP A 229 3.82 -0.36 -19.01
C ASP A 229 2.49 -0.46 -19.82
N GLY A 230 2.55 -0.15 -21.09
CA GLY A 230 1.71 -0.49 -22.24
C GLY A 230 0.20 -0.24 -22.13
N LEU A 231 -0.53 -0.86 -21.22
CA LEU A 231 -1.99 -0.95 -21.32
C LEU A 231 -2.76 0.19 -20.67
N LEU A 232 -2.29 0.72 -19.55
CA LEU A 232 -2.98 1.85 -18.88
C LEU A 232 -2.93 3.14 -19.72
N GLN A 233 -1.86 3.35 -20.51
CA GLN A 233 -1.77 4.49 -21.42
C GLN A 233 -2.71 4.36 -22.62
N ILE A 234 -2.90 3.17 -23.15
CA ILE A 234 -3.77 2.95 -24.33
C ILE A 234 -5.24 3.18 -23.98
N SER A 235 -5.70 2.76 -22.80
CA SER A 235 -7.08 3.00 -22.36
C SER A 235 -7.39 4.48 -22.13
N VAL A 236 -6.41 5.26 -21.64
CA VAL A 236 -6.54 6.71 -21.47
C VAL A 236 -6.54 7.43 -22.82
N ILE A 237 -5.69 7.00 -23.76
CA ILE A 237 -5.63 7.60 -25.11
C ILE A 237 -6.88 7.25 -25.92
N GLN A 238 -7.41 6.04 -25.83
CA GLN A 238 -8.64 5.64 -26.52
C GLN A 238 -9.90 6.33 -25.98
N ASN A 239 -9.95 6.64 -24.69
CA ASN A 239 -11.06 7.38 -24.09
C ASN A 239 -11.01 8.91 -24.35
N ASN A 240 -9.87 9.45 -24.78
CA ASN A 240 -9.75 10.88 -25.18
C ASN A 240 -10.42 11.20 -26.53
N ASN A 241 -11.00 10.22 -27.22
CA ASN A 241 -11.88 10.42 -28.38
C ASN A 241 -13.36 10.59 -28.00
N CYS A 242 -13.68 10.74 -26.71
CA CYS A 242 -15.01 11.15 -26.29
C CYS A 242 -15.13 12.68 -26.51
N PRO A 243 -16.03 13.20 -27.37
CA PRO A 243 -16.22 14.62 -27.51
C PRO A 243 -16.67 15.18 -26.16
N LEU A 244 -16.03 16.27 -25.74
CA LEU A 244 -16.47 17.12 -24.65
C LEU A 244 -17.70 17.87 -25.15
N ASP A 245 -18.87 17.32 -24.95
CA ASP A 245 -20.14 18.03 -24.98
C ASP A 245 -20.61 18.39 -23.58
#